data_19e7166aef5c9bea0171e7309b77d004
#
_entry.id   19e7166aef5c9bea0171e7309b77d004
#
_cell.length_a   1.000
_cell.length_b   1.000
_cell.length_c   1.000
_cell.angle_alpha   90.00
_cell.angle_beta   90.00
_cell.angle_gamma   90.00
#
_symmetry.space_group_name_H-M   'P 1'
#
loop_
_entity.id
_entity.type
_entity.pdbx_description
1 polymer ?
#
loop_
_entity_poly.entity_id
_entity_poly.type
_entity_poly.pdbx_seq_one_letter_code
_entity_poly.pdbx_strand_id
1 'polypeptide(L)'
;MSSDAPTGPSAPARPHGAIGMVRTASRRVVSVEPFFMEFIAGAEEVLAVHDLSVLLAVVADEDAERRTYARWAESRLVDAVMVVNVREDDDRPAFLADHGIPSVMVGRWDGEPSLPSVRADDVAAMVEAAGYLLELGHRTIAHVTGPGAYLHTQARVRALAAACAPYGIEPVTVEGDYSDDAGERITRELLARSPRPTAIVYDNDVMAVAGLHVAHELGVAVPGEVSLLGWDDSRLCRLTQPPLSTMSLDVHEMGRLVGAAVLETIEGRPAVQDSVVTARLIVRGSTGAPAGT
;
A
#
# COMPACT_ATOMS: atom_id res chain seq x y z
N MET A 1 46.39 -8.02 -44.50
CA MET A 1 46.06 -6.84 -43.66
C MET A 1 44.52 -6.85 -43.48
N SER A 2 44.07 -7.51 -42.42
CA SER A 2 42.65 -7.54 -42.06
C SER A 2 42.34 -6.33 -41.18
N SER A 3 41.41 -5.52 -41.61
CA SER A 3 40.93 -4.35 -40.92
C SER A 3 39.79 -4.81 -39.99
N ASP A 4 40.12 -4.97 -38.69
CA ASP A 4 39.12 -5.06 -37.64
C ASP A 4 38.52 -3.66 -37.41
N ALA A 5 37.29 -3.45 -37.81
CA ALA A 5 36.52 -2.27 -37.44
C ALA A 5 36.00 -2.44 -35.98
N PRO A 6 36.13 -1.43 -35.11
CA PRO A 6 35.59 -1.52 -33.77
C PRO A 6 34.06 -1.53 -33.83
N THR A 7 33.44 -2.56 -33.26
CA THR A 7 32.02 -2.60 -33.00
C THR A 7 31.69 -1.52 -31.97
N GLY A 8 31.06 -0.43 -32.43
CA GLY A 8 30.54 0.60 -31.54
C GLY A 8 29.47 0.03 -30.57
N PRO A 9 29.17 0.75 -29.47
CA PRO A 9 28.17 0.28 -28.51
C PRO A 9 26.84 0.06 -29.23
N SER A 10 26.28 -1.14 -29.04
CA SER A 10 24.95 -1.50 -29.55
C SER A 10 23.93 -0.49 -29.00
N ALA A 11 23.12 0.09 -29.90
CA ALA A 11 22.02 0.93 -29.46
C ALA A 11 21.14 0.14 -28.49
N PRO A 12 20.60 0.76 -27.42
CA PRO A 12 19.72 0.08 -26.50
C PRO A 12 18.55 -0.53 -27.27
N ALA A 13 18.23 -1.79 -26.95
CA ALA A 13 17.09 -2.48 -27.56
C ALA A 13 15.84 -1.63 -27.31
N ARG A 14 14.94 -1.52 -28.33
CA ARG A 14 13.68 -0.82 -28.14
C ARG A 14 12.90 -1.51 -27.03
N PRO A 15 12.26 -0.72 -26.11
CA PRO A 15 11.38 -1.27 -25.07
C PRO A 15 10.33 -2.22 -25.68
N HIS A 16 9.99 -3.29 -24.96
CA HIS A 16 8.90 -4.19 -25.35
C HIS A 16 7.52 -3.57 -25.14
N GLY A 17 7.48 -2.45 -24.40
CA GLY A 17 6.28 -1.66 -24.17
C GLY A 17 5.50 -2.04 -22.91
N ALA A 18 6.03 -2.91 -22.04
CA ALA A 18 5.34 -3.34 -20.83
C ALA A 18 6.17 -3.17 -19.56
N ILE A 19 5.56 -2.61 -18.53
CA ILE A 19 6.11 -2.52 -17.17
C ILE A 19 5.32 -3.46 -16.27
N GLY A 20 6.02 -4.47 -15.73
CA GLY A 20 5.41 -5.51 -14.93
C GLY A 20 5.06 -5.04 -13.52
N MET A 21 3.90 -5.47 -13.03
CA MET A 21 3.52 -5.40 -11.62
C MET A 21 2.84 -6.71 -11.24
N VAL A 22 3.32 -7.38 -10.19
CA VAL A 22 2.68 -8.59 -9.68
C VAL A 22 2.04 -8.28 -8.34
N ARG A 23 0.79 -8.69 -8.18
CA ARG A 23 0.05 -8.62 -6.93
C ARG A 23 -0.34 -10.03 -6.48
N THR A 24 0.02 -10.38 -5.26
CA THR A 24 -0.51 -11.58 -4.62
C THR A 24 -1.88 -11.27 -4.01
N ALA A 25 -2.89 -12.08 -4.33
CA ALA A 25 -4.23 -11.96 -3.76
C ALA A 25 -4.86 -13.35 -3.61
N SER A 26 -5.60 -13.58 -2.54
CA SER A 26 -6.37 -14.82 -2.42
C SER A 26 -7.35 -14.94 -3.60
N ARG A 27 -7.58 -16.16 -4.11
CA ARG A 27 -8.43 -16.41 -5.30
C ARG A 27 -9.89 -15.90 -5.18
N ARG A 28 -10.33 -15.55 -3.97
CA ARG A 28 -11.66 -14.98 -3.72
C ARG A 28 -11.70 -13.46 -3.80
N VAL A 29 -10.55 -12.80 -3.72
CA VAL A 29 -10.43 -11.34 -3.69
C VAL A 29 -9.97 -10.85 -5.06
N VAL A 30 -10.83 -10.96 -6.08
CA VAL A 30 -10.72 -10.15 -7.28
C VAL A 30 -11.48 -8.83 -7.06
N SER A 31 -11.56 -8.34 -5.82
CA SER A 31 -12.00 -6.98 -5.60
C SER A 31 -10.88 -6.06 -6.08
N VAL A 32 -11.22 -5.22 -7.03
CA VAL A 32 -10.33 -4.18 -7.52
C VAL A 32 -10.10 -3.22 -6.35
N GLU A 33 -8.98 -3.38 -5.68
CA GLU A 33 -8.60 -2.49 -4.58
C GLU A 33 -8.38 -1.09 -5.16
N PRO A 34 -9.13 -0.07 -4.71
CA PRO A 34 -9.11 1.27 -5.28
C PRO A 34 -7.70 1.87 -5.34
N PHE A 35 -6.87 1.55 -4.34
CA PHE A 35 -5.46 1.95 -4.28
C PHE A 35 -4.69 1.59 -5.56
N PHE A 36 -4.71 0.31 -5.97
CA PHE A 36 -3.92 -0.12 -7.12
C PHE A 36 -4.45 0.45 -8.44
N MET A 37 -5.75 0.70 -8.56
CA MET A 37 -6.29 1.32 -9.78
C MET A 37 -5.87 2.77 -9.91
N GLU A 38 -5.89 3.54 -8.83
CA GLU A 38 -5.43 4.92 -8.82
C GLU A 38 -3.91 5.02 -9.02
N PHE A 39 -3.16 4.11 -8.39
CA PHE A 39 -1.72 3.98 -8.56
C PHE A 39 -1.34 3.70 -10.04
N ILE A 40 -2.01 2.71 -10.65
CA ILE A 40 -1.77 2.37 -12.07
C ILE A 40 -2.13 3.55 -12.96
N ALA A 41 -3.25 4.24 -12.71
CA ALA A 41 -3.63 5.40 -13.49
C ALA A 41 -2.56 6.50 -13.46
N GLY A 42 -1.97 6.77 -12.29
CA GLY A 42 -0.85 7.72 -12.16
C GLY A 42 0.41 7.26 -12.90
N ALA A 43 0.76 5.98 -12.81
CA ALA A 43 1.90 5.42 -13.54
C ALA A 43 1.69 5.48 -15.06
N GLU A 44 0.51 5.09 -15.54
CA GLU A 44 0.15 5.12 -16.97
C GLU A 44 0.19 6.55 -17.55
N GLU A 45 -0.18 7.58 -16.76
CA GLU A 45 -0.09 8.97 -17.22
C GLU A 45 1.34 9.35 -17.67
N VAL A 46 2.35 8.80 -16.99
CA VAL A 46 3.76 9.07 -17.31
C VAL A 46 4.27 8.08 -18.37
N LEU A 47 3.93 6.80 -18.26
CA LEU A 47 4.47 5.74 -19.11
C LEU A 47 3.90 5.78 -20.53
N ALA A 48 2.62 6.10 -20.71
CA ALA A 48 1.96 6.10 -22.01
C ALA A 48 2.56 7.11 -23.01
N VAL A 49 3.15 8.20 -22.54
CA VAL A 49 3.86 9.19 -23.40
C VAL A 49 5.09 8.55 -24.07
N HIS A 50 5.59 7.44 -23.53
CA HIS A 50 6.73 6.67 -24.04
C HIS A 50 6.34 5.33 -24.68
N ASP A 51 5.06 5.16 -25.05
CA ASP A 51 4.49 3.92 -25.62
C ASP A 51 4.68 2.71 -24.65
N LEU A 52 4.68 2.93 -23.34
CA LEU A 52 4.77 1.91 -22.30
C LEU A 52 3.43 1.78 -21.58
N SER A 53 3.10 0.56 -21.11
CA SER A 53 1.88 0.29 -20.37
C SER A 53 2.13 -0.65 -19.18
N VAL A 54 1.29 -0.58 -18.16
CA VAL A 54 1.39 -1.46 -16.98
C VAL A 54 0.79 -2.83 -17.28
N LEU A 55 1.58 -3.88 -17.13
CA LEU A 55 1.16 -5.28 -17.19
C LEU A 55 0.93 -5.80 -15.77
N LEU A 56 -0.32 -5.79 -15.29
CA LEU A 56 -0.69 -6.34 -14.00
C LEU A 56 -0.90 -7.86 -14.07
N ALA A 57 -0.18 -8.61 -13.25
CA ALA A 57 -0.45 -10.02 -12.98
C ALA A 57 -0.97 -10.20 -11.54
N VAL A 58 -2.13 -10.82 -11.40
CA VAL A 58 -2.69 -11.21 -10.09
C VAL A 58 -2.45 -12.70 -9.89
N VAL A 59 -1.76 -13.06 -8.81
CA VAL A 59 -1.32 -14.42 -8.51
C VAL A 59 -1.76 -14.86 -7.12
N ALA A 60 -1.79 -16.17 -6.87
CA ALA A 60 -2.33 -16.71 -5.63
C ALA A 60 -1.34 -16.64 -4.45
N ASP A 61 -0.04 -16.71 -4.72
CA ASP A 61 1.01 -16.86 -3.72
C ASP A 61 2.38 -16.38 -4.25
N GLU A 62 3.37 -16.36 -3.36
CA GLU A 62 4.75 -15.93 -3.67
C GLU A 62 5.44 -16.84 -4.68
N ASP A 63 5.17 -18.14 -4.65
CA ASP A 63 5.72 -19.07 -5.64
C ASP A 63 5.18 -18.76 -7.06
N ALA A 64 3.91 -18.40 -7.17
CA ALA A 64 3.32 -17.98 -8.44
C ALA A 64 3.84 -16.61 -8.88
N GLU A 65 4.13 -15.69 -7.95
CA GLU A 65 4.82 -14.42 -8.23
C GLU A 65 6.19 -14.68 -8.82
N ARG A 66 7.02 -15.50 -8.19
CA ARG A 66 8.36 -15.86 -8.66
C ARG A 66 8.34 -16.54 -10.04
N ARG A 67 7.40 -17.48 -10.26
CA ARG A 67 7.20 -18.08 -11.59
C ARG A 67 6.79 -17.06 -12.65
N THR A 68 6.06 -16.05 -12.29
CA THR A 68 5.64 -14.98 -13.20
C THR A 68 6.85 -14.13 -13.62
N TYR A 69 7.70 -13.74 -12.67
CA TYR A 69 8.94 -13.01 -12.96
C TYR A 69 9.88 -13.84 -13.86
N ALA A 70 10.10 -15.14 -13.55
CA ALA A 70 10.91 -16.01 -14.39
C ALA A 70 10.41 -16.09 -15.83
N ARG A 71 9.10 -16.30 -16.01
CA ARG A 71 8.46 -16.31 -17.33
C ARG A 71 8.63 -14.98 -18.08
N TRP A 72 8.50 -13.84 -17.38
CA TRP A 72 8.71 -12.52 -18.00
C TRP A 72 10.16 -12.31 -18.43
N ALA A 73 11.12 -12.77 -17.62
CA ALA A 73 12.54 -12.75 -17.98
C ALA A 73 12.83 -13.59 -19.22
N GLU A 74 12.38 -14.86 -19.24
CA GLU A 74 12.60 -15.79 -20.35
C GLU A 74 12.01 -15.28 -21.66
N SER A 75 10.80 -14.72 -21.61
CA SER A 75 10.09 -14.20 -22.78
C SER A 75 10.44 -12.75 -23.14
N ARG A 76 11.21 -12.08 -22.29
CA ARG A 76 11.47 -10.63 -22.37
C ARG A 76 10.19 -9.81 -22.50
N LEU A 77 9.16 -10.19 -21.74
CA LEU A 77 7.83 -9.60 -21.88
C LEU A 77 7.72 -8.20 -21.26
N VAL A 78 8.56 -7.90 -20.27
CA VAL A 78 8.56 -6.61 -19.58
C VAL A 78 9.94 -5.95 -19.65
N ASP A 79 9.97 -4.62 -19.66
CA ASP A 79 11.18 -3.81 -19.68
C ASP A 79 11.68 -3.48 -18.27
N ALA A 80 10.78 -3.44 -17.30
CA ALA A 80 11.08 -3.26 -15.88
C ALA A 80 9.93 -3.81 -15.03
N VAL A 81 10.12 -3.88 -13.72
CA VAL A 81 9.10 -4.30 -12.74
C VAL A 81 8.96 -3.26 -11.63
N MET A 82 7.73 -2.91 -11.31
CA MET A 82 7.35 -2.20 -10.08
C MET A 82 7.09 -3.24 -8.98
N VAL A 83 7.96 -3.28 -7.96
CA VAL A 83 7.86 -4.23 -6.84
C VAL A 83 7.03 -3.59 -5.74
N VAL A 84 5.79 -4.03 -5.59
CA VAL A 84 4.84 -3.55 -4.55
C VAL A 84 4.87 -4.44 -3.31
N ASN A 85 4.30 -3.97 -2.21
CA ASN A 85 4.18 -4.75 -0.97
C ASN A 85 5.53 -5.29 -0.48
N VAL A 86 6.48 -4.39 -0.28
CA VAL A 86 7.85 -4.71 0.17
C VAL A 86 7.82 -5.42 1.52
N ARG A 87 8.61 -6.50 1.64
CA ARG A 87 8.69 -7.38 2.81
C ARG A 87 10.02 -7.22 3.53
N GLU A 88 10.08 -7.70 4.76
CA GLU A 88 11.36 -7.95 5.44
C GLU A 88 12.10 -9.09 4.72
N ASP A 89 13.40 -8.97 4.55
CA ASP A 89 14.24 -9.93 3.79
C ASP A 89 13.72 -10.22 2.36
N ASP A 90 13.22 -9.20 1.67
CA ASP A 90 12.65 -9.31 0.34
C ASP A 90 13.71 -9.71 -0.71
N ASP A 91 13.62 -10.92 -1.23
CA ASP A 91 14.57 -11.46 -2.22
C ASP A 91 14.20 -11.16 -3.67
N ARG A 92 13.02 -10.56 -3.92
CA ARG A 92 12.57 -10.22 -5.27
C ARG A 92 13.51 -9.26 -6.01
N PRO A 93 14.06 -8.21 -5.39
CA PRO A 93 15.02 -7.32 -6.06
C PRO A 93 16.27 -8.06 -6.57
N ALA A 94 16.86 -8.92 -5.74
CA ALA A 94 18.01 -9.73 -6.13
C ALA A 94 17.66 -10.72 -7.25
N PHE A 95 16.51 -11.39 -7.13
CA PHE A 95 16.02 -12.31 -8.16
C PHE A 95 15.81 -11.60 -9.50
N LEU A 96 15.20 -10.41 -9.52
CA LEU A 96 14.97 -9.62 -10.74
C LEU A 96 16.31 -9.17 -11.36
N ALA A 97 17.25 -8.72 -10.53
CA ALA A 97 18.59 -8.32 -10.97
C ALA A 97 19.35 -9.50 -11.62
N ASP A 98 19.33 -10.69 -11.02
CA ASP A 98 19.97 -11.91 -11.55
C ASP A 98 19.38 -12.33 -12.91
N HIS A 99 18.12 -11.96 -13.17
CA HIS A 99 17.43 -12.22 -14.45
C HIS A 99 17.49 -11.03 -15.42
N GLY A 100 18.25 -9.98 -15.07
CA GLY A 100 18.43 -8.80 -15.92
C GLY A 100 17.18 -7.93 -16.09
N ILE A 101 16.23 -7.98 -15.15
CA ILE A 101 15.04 -7.15 -15.17
C ILE A 101 15.24 -5.95 -14.22
N PRO A 102 15.30 -4.71 -14.73
CA PRO A 102 15.32 -3.52 -13.92
C PRO A 102 14.10 -3.43 -13.00
N SER A 103 14.24 -2.88 -11.79
CA SER A 103 13.12 -2.77 -10.87
C SER A 103 13.13 -1.47 -10.07
N VAL A 104 11.93 -1.02 -9.69
CA VAL A 104 11.66 0.12 -8.81
C VAL A 104 10.80 -0.36 -7.66
N MET A 105 11.16 0.03 -6.43
CA MET A 105 10.46 -0.38 -5.23
C MET A 105 9.29 0.57 -4.92
N VAL A 106 8.12 0.01 -4.66
CA VAL A 106 6.95 0.76 -4.18
C VAL A 106 6.77 0.47 -2.70
N GLY A 107 7.41 1.28 -1.87
CA GLY A 107 7.57 1.11 -0.45
C GLY A 107 9.01 1.40 -0.02
N ARG A 108 9.26 1.39 1.30
CA ARG A 108 10.61 1.59 1.83
C ARG A 108 11.53 0.44 1.39
N TRP A 109 12.70 0.81 0.89
CA TRP A 109 13.75 -0.12 0.51
C TRP A 109 15.12 0.37 0.98
N ASP A 110 15.75 -0.38 1.86
CA ASP A 110 17.10 -0.12 2.39
C ASP A 110 18.04 -1.32 2.13
N GLY A 111 17.63 -2.26 1.26
CA GLY A 111 18.34 -3.52 0.98
C GLY A 111 19.27 -3.46 -0.23
N GLU A 112 19.84 -4.62 -0.56
CA GLU A 112 20.67 -4.81 -1.73
C GLU A 112 19.94 -5.66 -2.80
N PRO A 113 20.08 -5.34 -4.11
CA PRO A 113 20.78 -4.17 -4.64
C PRO A 113 20.10 -2.84 -4.28
N SER A 114 20.87 -1.75 -4.23
CA SER A 114 20.32 -0.41 -4.07
C SER A 114 19.45 -0.06 -5.27
N LEU A 115 18.17 0.20 -5.05
CA LEU A 115 17.17 0.46 -6.08
C LEU A 115 16.42 1.77 -5.80
N PRO A 116 15.93 2.46 -6.84
CA PRO A 116 14.99 3.56 -6.65
C PRO A 116 13.75 3.09 -5.88
N SER A 117 13.27 3.93 -4.98
CA SER A 117 12.06 3.65 -4.20
C SER A 117 11.14 4.86 -4.12
N VAL A 118 9.85 4.60 -4.12
CA VAL A 118 8.80 5.59 -3.84
C VAL A 118 7.93 5.04 -2.72
N ARG A 119 7.79 5.79 -1.63
CA ARG A 119 7.12 5.32 -0.42
C ARG A 119 6.18 6.36 0.19
N ALA A 120 5.23 5.90 0.97
CA ALA A 120 4.52 6.74 1.93
C ALA A 120 5.35 6.94 3.21
N ASP A 121 5.13 8.07 3.91
CA ASP A 121 5.61 8.23 5.29
C ASP A 121 4.60 7.61 6.27
N ASP A 122 4.57 6.28 6.32
CA ASP A 122 3.63 5.50 7.14
C ASP A 122 3.76 5.81 8.63
N VAL A 123 4.97 6.14 9.09
CA VAL A 123 5.21 6.47 10.51
C VAL A 123 4.59 7.81 10.85
N ALA A 124 4.88 8.87 10.09
CA ALA A 124 4.33 10.19 10.35
C ALA A 124 2.80 10.18 10.22
N ALA A 125 2.27 9.49 9.20
CA ALA A 125 0.83 9.34 8.99
C ALA A 125 0.12 8.65 10.17
N MET A 126 0.69 7.56 10.69
CA MET A 126 0.09 6.85 11.82
C MET A 126 0.23 7.64 13.13
N VAL A 127 1.31 8.38 13.32
CA VAL A 127 1.45 9.29 14.47
C VAL A 127 0.38 10.39 14.43
N GLU A 128 0.09 10.97 13.26
CA GLU A 128 -0.99 11.96 13.09
C GLU A 128 -2.36 11.34 13.39
N ALA A 129 -2.66 10.16 12.85
CA ALA A 129 -3.90 9.43 13.09
C ALA A 129 -4.11 9.11 14.58
N ALA A 130 -3.06 8.58 15.24
CA ALA A 130 -3.08 8.27 16.66
C ALA A 130 -3.26 9.52 17.53
N GLY A 131 -2.50 10.58 17.23
CA GLY A 131 -2.60 11.87 17.92
C GLY A 131 -4.02 12.42 17.89
N TYR A 132 -4.64 12.42 16.73
CA TYR A 132 -6.03 12.86 16.56
C TYR A 132 -7.01 12.05 17.42
N LEU A 133 -6.93 10.72 17.43
CA LEU A 133 -7.81 9.88 18.24
C LEU A 133 -7.58 10.07 19.75
N LEU A 134 -6.31 10.24 20.16
CA LEU A 134 -5.94 10.51 21.55
C LEU A 134 -6.43 11.88 22.03
N GLU A 135 -6.38 12.91 21.16
CA GLU A 135 -6.93 14.26 21.43
C GLU A 135 -8.45 14.24 21.57
N LEU A 136 -9.15 13.39 20.82
CA LEU A 136 -10.59 13.17 20.98
C LEU A 136 -10.94 12.47 22.29
N GLY A 137 -9.96 11.90 23.01
CA GLY A 137 -10.16 11.23 24.29
C GLY A 137 -10.22 9.72 24.23
N HIS A 138 -9.97 9.09 23.06
CA HIS A 138 -9.95 7.63 22.96
C HIS A 138 -8.83 7.02 23.79
N ARG A 139 -9.14 5.94 24.54
CA ARG A 139 -8.18 5.19 25.37
C ARG A 139 -8.22 3.68 25.14
N THR A 140 -9.19 3.19 24.38
CA THR A 140 -9.29 1.82 23.89
C THR A 140 -9.31 1.86 22.37
N ILE A 141 -8.14 1.64 21.73
CA ILE A 141 -7.93 1.77 20.30
C ILE A 141 -7.62 0.40 19.72
N ALA A 142 -8.24 0.05 18.60
CA ALA A 142 -7.90 -1.13 17.82
C ALA A 142 -7.32 -0.72 16.47
N HIS A 143 -6.51 -1.61 15.88
CA HIS A 143 -5.92 -1.47 14.56
C HIS A 143 -6.16 -2.75 13.75
N VAL A 144 -6.91 -2.63 12.67
CA VAL A 144 -7.12 -3.68 11.67
C VAL A 144 -6.11 -3.48 10.56
N THR A 145 -5.07 -4.32 10.54
CA THR A 145 -3.93 -4.13 9.67
C THR A 145 -4.07 -4.87 8.34
N GLY A 146 -3.19 -4.57 7.41
CA GLY A 146 -2.87 -5.47 6.31
C GLY A 146 -1.99 -6.64 6.77
N PRO A 147 -1.48 -7.47 5.82
CA PRO A 147 -0.58 -8.58 6.13
C PRO A 147 0.68 -8.13 6.86
N GLY A 148 1.00 -8.79 7.98
CA GLY A 148 2.10 -8.44 8.87
C GLY A 148 3.50 -8.60 8.26
N ALA A 149 3.61 -9.33 7.15
CA ALA A 149 4.86 -9.47 6.40
C ALA A 149 5.30 -8.17 5.71
N TYR A 150 4.40 -7.21 5.49
CA TYR A 150 4.71 -6.00 4.74
C TYR A 150 5.33 -4.92 5.64
N LEU A 151 6.39 -4.26 5.14
CA LEU A 151 7.15 -3.26 5.90
C LEU A 151 6.30 -2.06 6.31
N HIS A 152 5.37 -1.59 5.45
CA HIS A 152 4.46 -0.50 5.77
C HIS A 152 3.48 -0.89 6.89
N THR A 153 2.95 -2.11 6.89
CA THR A 153 2.09 -2.63 7.97
C THR A 153 2.84 -2.63 9.30
N GLN A 154 4.07 -3.17 9.32
CA GLN A 154 4.91 -3.18 10.51
C GLN A 154 5.26 -1.78 11.01
N ALA A 155 5.52 -0.83 10.09
CA ALA A 155 5.80 0.56 10.43
C ALA A 155 4.59 1.22 11.11
N ARG A 156 3.38 1.03 10.57
CA ARG A 156 2.13 1.55 11.15
C ARG A 156 1.84 0.95 12.52
N VAL A 157 1.98 -0.37 12.68
CA VAL A 157 1.79 -1.05 13.99
C VAL A 157 2.73 -0.49 15.04
N ARG A 158 4.03 -0.37 14.72
CA ARG A 158 5.02 0.19 15.66
C ARG A 158 4.74 1.66 15.98
N ALA A 159 4.36 2.46 15.00
CA ALA A 159 4.06 3.87 15.18
C ALA A 159 2.84 4.10 16.08
N LEU A 160 1.75 3.33 15.89
CA LEU A 160 0.57 3.40 16.74
C LEU A 160 0.90 3.02 18.19
N ALA A 161 1.60 1.91 18.40
CA ALA A 161 2.00 1.48 19.72
C ALA A 161 2.88 2.53 20.43
N ALA A 162 3.84 3.11 19.73
CA ALA A 162 4.71 4.16 20.24
C ALA A 162 3.95 5.44 20.60
N ALA A 163 2.98 5.87 19.78
CA ALA A 163 2.14 7.03 20.04
C ALA A 163 1.20 6.82 21.25
N CYS A 164 0.72 5.60 21.45
CA CYS A 164 -0.17 5.25 22.57
C CYS A 164 0.56 5.01 23.91
N ALA A 165 1.83 4.60 23.88
CA ALA A 165 2.61 4.24 25.06
C ALA A 165 2.68 5.32 26.17
N PRO A 166 2.86 6.63 25.85
CA PRO A 166 2.86 7.69 26.87
C PRO A 166 1.55 7.81 27.67
N TYR A 167 0.45 7.28 27.13
CA TYR A 167 -0.87 7.28 27.76
C TYR A 167 -1.17 5.97 28.50
N GLY A 168 -0.24 5.02 28.52
CA GLY A 168 -0.45 3.70 29.10
C GLY A 168 -1.45 2.83 28.31
N ILE A 169 -1.61 3.10 27.01
CA ILE A 169 -2.54 2.40 26.12
C ILE A 169 -1.78 1.38 25.29
N GLU A 170 -2.26 0.15 25.29
CA GLU A 170 -1.80 -0.92 24.41
C GLU A 170 -2.90 -1.15 23.32
N PRO A 171 -2.66 -0.75 22.06
CA PRO A 171 -3.64 -0.95 21.00
C PRO A 171 -3.88 -2.44 20.71
N VAL A 172 -5.14 -2.79 20.44
CA VAL A 172 -5.49 -4.15 19.99
C VAL A 172 -5.21 -4.24 18.49
N THR A 173 -4.17 -4.97 18.10
CA THR A 173 -3.83 -5.18 16.68
C THR A 173 -4.38 -6.52 16.20
N VAL A 174 -5.09 -6.52 15.07
CA VAL A 174 -5.61 -7.71 14.42
C VAL A 174 -5.26 -7.68 12.94
N GLU A 175 -4.62 -8.74 12.46
CA GLU A 175 -4.19 -8.86 11.07
C GLU A 175 -5.39 -9.18 10.15
N GLY A 176 -5.52 -8.38 9.09
CA GLY A 176 -6.40 -8.58 7.96
C GLY A 176 -5.61 -8.84 6.67
N ASP A 177 -6.31 -8.78 5.54
CA ASP A 177 -5.74 -9.05 4.21
C ASP A 177 -6.21 -8.02 3.16
N TYR A 178 -6.65 -6.84 3.62
CA TYR A 178 -7.23 -5.75 2.82
C TYR A 178 -8.61 -6.05 2.22
N SER A 179 -9.19 -7.23 2.44
CA SER A 179 -10.51 -7.59 1.94
C SER A 179 -11.64 -7.02 2.80
N ASP A 180 -12.81 -6.87 2.19
CA ASP A 180 -14.08 -6.59 2.86
C ASP A 180 -14.47 -7.71 3.84
N ASP A 181 -14.31 -8.99 3.44
CA ASP A 181 -14.56 -10.16 4.30
C ASP A 181 -13.74 -10.09 5.61
N ALA A 182 -12.45 -9.72 5.53
CA ALA A 182 -11.61 -9.55 6.72
C ALA A 182 -12.09 -8.35 7.55
N GLY A 183 -12.41 -7.23 6.90
CA GLY A 183 -12.95 -6.04 7.54
C GLY A 183 -14.22 -6.34 8.34
N GLU A 184 -15.18 -7.06 7.75
CA GLU A 184 -16.42 -7.48 8.43
C GLU A 184 -16.15 -8.41 9.61
N ARG A 185 -15.42 -9.50 9.39
CA ARG A 185 -15.13 -10.50 10.41
C ARG A 185 -14.42 -9.88 11.61
N ILE A 186 -13.33 -9.13 11.37
CA ILE A 186 -12.52 -8.55 12.43
C ILE A 186 -13.29 -7.48 13.20
N THR A 187 -14.05 -6.63 12.49
CA THR A 187 -14.87 -5.61 13.17
C THR A 187 -15.91 -6.23 14.08
N ARG A 188 -16.58 -7.31 13.65
CA ARG A 188 -17.55 -8.05 14.47
C ARG A 188 -16.91 -8.61 15.73
N GLU A 189 -15.72 -9.18 15.61
CA GLU A 189 -14.93 -9.69 16.74
C GLU A 189 -14.54 -8.56 17.70
N LEU A 190 -14.07 -7.41 17.19
CA LEU A 190 -13.66 -6.26 17.99
C LEU A 190 -14.83 -5.62 18.74
N LEU A 191 -16.00 -5.48 18.09
CA LEU A 191 -17.20 -4.91 18.71
C LEU A 191 -17.81 -5.82 19.79
N ALA A 192 -17.53 -7.12 19.74
CA ALA A 192 -17.95 -8.08 20.77
C ALA A 192 -17.02 -8.15 21.99
N ARG A 193 -15.86 -7.46 21.99
CA ARG A 193 -14.89 -7.51 23.11
C ARG A 193 -15.40 -6.75 24.35
N SER A 194 -14.82 -7.09 25.47
CA SER A 194 -14.94 -6.36 26.74
C SER A 194 -13.56 -6.13 27.36
N PRO A 195 -13.02 -4.91 27.46
CA PRO A 195 -13.65 -3.68 26.98
C PRO A 195 -13.71 -3.61 25.44
N ARG A 196 -14.77 -2.99 24.91
CA ARG A 196 -14.91 -2.69 23.48
C ARG A 196 -13.98 -1.55 23.10
N PRO A 197 -13.27 -1.60 21.95
CA PRO A 197 -12.55 -0.44 21.45
C PRO A 197 -13.52 0.70 21.12
N THR A 198 -13.13 1.92 21.48
CA THR A 198 -13.90 3.14 21.17
C THR A 198 -13.45 3.79 19.86
N ALA A 199 -12.31 3.37 19.33
CA ALA A 199 -11.84 3.73 17.99
C ALA A 199 -11.17 2.53 17.30
N ILE A 200 -11.37 2.41 15.99
CA ILE A 200 -10.75 1.40 15.15
C ILE A 200 -10.09 2.11 13.97
N VAL A 201 -8.79 1.87 13.77
CA VAL A 201 -8.03 2.30 12.60
C VAL A 201 -7.92 1.10 11.65
N TYR A 202 -8.13 1.33 10.36
CA TYR A 202 -8.01 0.32 9.31
C TYR A 202 -6.90 0.70 8.34
N ASP A 203 -6.13 -0.28 7.88
CA ASP A 203 -5.03 -0.05 6.94
C ASP A 203 -5.48 0.20 5.49
N ASN A 204 -6.78 0.07 5.18
CA ASN A 204 -7.38 0.56 3.95
C ASN A 204 -8.86 0.93 4.11
N ASP A 205 -9.41 1.63 3.13
CA ASP A 205 -10.81 2.06 3.15
C ASP A 205 -11.79 0.90 2.92
N VAL A 206 -11.41 -0.16 2.21
CA VAL A 206 -12.29 -1.32 1.94
C VAL A 206 -12.68 -2.00 3.24
N MET A 207 -11.68 -2.30 4.10
CA MET A 207 -11.95 -2.86 5.43
C MET A 207 -12.73 -1.89 6.32
N ALA A 208 -12.46 -0.57 6.23
CA ALA A 208 -13.17 0.45 7.02
C ALA A 208 -14.65 0.56 6.62
N VAL A 209 -14.96 0.50 5.33
CA VAL A 209 -16.35 0.49 4.82
C VAL A 209 -17.09 -0.78 5.27
N ALA A 210 -16.44 -1.93 5.18
CA ALA A 210 -16.98 -3.19 5.67
C ALA A 210 -17.22 -3.14 7.20
N GLY A 211 -16.28 -2.56 7.94
CA GLY A 211 -16.43 -2.32 9.39
C GLY A 211 -17.60 -1.38 9.72
N LEU A 212 -17.81 -0.33 8.94
CA LEU A 212 -18.96 0.56 9.11
C LEU A 212 -20.29 -0.17 8.85
N HIS A 213 -20.33 -1.04 7.84
CA HIS A 213 -21.49 -1.90 7.57
C HIS A 213 -21.82 -2.79 8.76
N VAL A 214 -20.81 -3.48 9.33
CA VAL A 214 -20.98 -4.31 10.54
C VAL A 214 -21.47 -3.50 11.74
N ALA A 215 -20.91 -2.31 11.98
CA ALA A 215 -21.37 -1.46 13.06
C ALA A 215 -22.86 -1.11 12.91
N HIS A 216 -23.29 -0.79 11.68
CA HIS A 216 -24.68 -0.51 11.35
C HIS A 216 -25.59 -1.73 11.57
N GLU A 217 -25.21 -2.93 11.11
CA GLU A 217 -25.94 -4.18 11.33
C GLU A 217 -26.14 -4.50 12.82
N LEU A 218 -25.13 -4.22 13.64
CA LEU A 218 -25.17 -4.45 15.08
C LEU A 218 -25.86 -3.33 15.88
N GLY A 219 -26.29 -2.25 15.21
CA GLY A 219 -26.89 -1.10 15.86
C GLY A 219 -25.90 -0.28 16.69
N VAL A 220 -24.59 -0.39 16.42
CA VAL A 220 -23.53 0.37 17.10
C VAL A 220 -23.38 1.73 16.41
N ALA A 221 -23.57 2.81 17.17
CA ALA A 221 -23.54 4.16 16.60
C ALA A 221 -22.09 4.58 16.21
N VAL A 222 -21.91 5.01 14.94
CA VAL A 222 -20.68 5.61 14.44
C VAL A 222 -20.96 7.10 14.16
N PRO A 223 -20.22 8.04 14.78
CA PRO A 223 -19.10 7.85 15.72
C PRO A 223 -19.50 7.72 17.20
N GLY A 224 -20.78 7.72 17.55
CA GLY A 224 -21.28 7.90 18.92
C GLY A 224 -20.78 6.84 19.92
N GLU A 225 -20.59 5.59 19.50
CA GLU A 225 -20.09 4.49 20.35
C GLU A 225 -18.72 4.00 19.89
N VAL A 226 -18.42 4.10 18.59
CA VAL A 226 -17.13 3.73 18.01
C VAL A 226 -16.77 4.68 16.89
N SER A 227 -15.54 5.19 16.91
CA SER A 227 -14.94 5.93 15.81
C SER A 227 -14.26 4.98 14.83
N LEU A 228 -14.44 5.20 13.51
CA LEU A 228 -13.80 4.44 12.46
C LEU A 228 -12.93 5.36 11.61
N LEU A 229 -11.67 5.01 11.43
CA LEU A 229 -10.69 5.75 10.63
C LEU A 229 -10.13 4.83 9.55
N GLY A 230 -10.29 5.20 8.27
CA GLY A 230 -9.78 4.49 7.12
C GLY A 230 -8.38 4.96 6.69
N TRP A 231 -7.94 4.46 5.53
CA TRP A 231 -6.65 4.78 4.92
C TRP A 231 -6.78 4.77 3.40
N ASP A 232 -6.11 5.74 2.72
CA ASP A 232 -6.01 6.01 1.27
C ASP A 232 -6.91 7.14 0.74
N ASP A 233 -8.06 7.42 1.33
CA ASP A 233 -9.09 8.39 0.87
C ASP A 233 -9.68 8.06 -0.50
N SER A 234 -9.98 6.80 -0.74
CA SER A 234 -10.69 6.39 -1.94
C SER A 234 -12.10 7.03 -2.01
N ARG A 235 -12.72 6.97 -3.18
CA ARG A 235 -14.09 7.48 -3.36
C ARG A 235 -15.12 6.84 -2.42
N LEU A 236 -14.83 5.62 -1.94
CA LEU A 236 -15.69 4.91 -0.99
C LEU A 236 -15.94 5.71 0.28
N CYS A 237 -14.94 6.41 0.80
CA CYS A 237 -15.06 7.21 2.03
C CYS A 237 -16.15 8.26 1.98
N ARG A 238 -16.45 8.79 0.79
CA ARG A 238 -17.46 9.84 0.59
C ARG A 238 -18.84 9.30 0.30
N LEU A 239 -18.97 8.01 -0.01
CA LEU A 239 -20.22 7.36 -0.37
C LEU A 239 -20.90 6.67 0.81
N THR A 240 -20.21 6.57 1.95
CA THR A 240 -20.76 5.98 3.17
C THR A 240 -21.59 6.98 3.99
N GLN A 241 -22.40 6.45 4.91
CA GLN A 241 -23.15 7.23 5.89
C GLN A 241 -22.90 6.66 7.30
N PRO A 242 -22.21 7.40 8.19
CA PRO A 242 -21.54 8.69 7.93
C PRO A 242 -20.37 8.57 6.94
N PRO A 243 -19.94 9.69 6.30
CA PRO A 243 -18.73 9.68 5.48
C PRO A 243 -17.50 9.35 6.34
N LEU A 244 -16.61 8.49 5.83
CA LEU A 244 -15.44 8.01 6.57
C LEU A 244 -14.33 9.06 6.67
N SER A 245 -13.84 9.30 7.89
CA SER A 245 -12.56 9.92 8.16
C SER A 245 -11.45 8.97 7.75
N THR A 246 -10.35 9.47 7.20
CA THR A 246 -9.29 8.63 6.63
C THR A 246 -7.96 9.36 6.60
N MET A 247 -6.86 8.62 6.53
CA MET A 247 -5.56 9.15 6.15
C MET A 247 -5.52 9.21 4.63
N SER A 248 -5.49 10.42 4.06
CA SER A 248 -5.48 10.64 2.61
C SER A 248 -4.05 10.63 2.09
N LEU A 249 -3.74 9.67 1.24
CA LEU A 249 -2.50 9.56 0.48
C LEU A 249 -2.76 9.95 -0.98
N ASP A 250 -1.88 10.75 -1.59
CA ASP A 250 -1.95 11.00 -3.03
C ASP A 250 -1.38 9.80 -3.80
N VAL A 251 -2.24 8.78 -3.96
CA VAL A 251 -1.90 7.50 -4.61
C VAL A 251 -1.63 7.70 -6.10
N HIS A 252 -2.32 8.67 -6.73
CA HIS A 252 -2.10 9.02 -8.13
C HIS A 252 -0.69 9.59 -8.33
N GLU A 253 -0.30 10.56 -7.50
CA GLU A 253 1.05 11.14 -7.55
C GLU A 253 2.12 10.09 -7.21
N MET A 254 1.86 9.17 -6.28
CA MET A 254 2.75 8.04 -6.03
C MET A 254 2.97 7.22 -7.32
N GLY A 255 1.90 6.92 -8.06
CA GLY A 255 1.98 6.24 -9.34
C GLY A 255 2.83 7.01 -10.36
N ARG A 256 2.63 8.33 -10.49
CA ARG A 256 3.42 9.20 -11.36
C ARG A 256 4.93 9.17 -11.03
N LEU A 257 5.26 9.27 -9.74
CA LEU A 257 6.65 9.21 -9.28
C LEU A 257 7.30 7.86 -9.59
N VAL A 258 6.56 6.76 -9.40
CA VAL A 258 7.04 5.41 -9.75
C VAL A 258 7.23 5.29 -11.26
N GLY A 259 6.28 5.77 -12.07
CA GLY A 259 6.39 5.79 -13.53
C GLY A 259 7.63 6.55 -14.00
N ALA A 260 7.92 7.71 -13.41
CA ALA A 260 9.12 8.48 -13.71
C ALA A 260 10.41 7.74 -13.32
N ALA A 261 10.45 7.13 -12.13
CA ALA A 261 11.60 6.34 -11.68
C ALA A 261 11.85 5.12 -12.57
N VAL A 262 10.77 4.48 -13.07
CA VAL A 262 10.86 3.37 -14.03
C VAL A 262 11.50 3.83 -15.34
N LEU A 263 11.08 4.98 -15.91
CA LEU A 263 11.67 5.53 -17.13
C LEU A 263 13.15 5.82 -16.95
N GLU A 264 13.54 6.48 -15.86
CA GLU A 264 14.95 6.75 -15.55
C GLU A 264 15.78 5.46 -15.44
N THR A 265 15.20 4.43 -14.81
CA THR A 265 15.84 3.12 -14.64
C THR A 265 16.06 2.41 -15.98
N ILE A 266 15.04 2.37 -16.86
CA ILE A 266 15.14 1.76 -18.20
C ILE A 266 16.16 2.48 -19.08
N GLU A 267 16.22 3.80 -18.99
CA GLU A 267 17.16 4.64 -19.76
C GLU A 267 18.59 4.62 -19.18
N GLY A 268 18.81 3.94 -18.07
CA GLY A 268 20.10 3.90 -17.38
C GLY A 268 20.53 5.25 -16.80
N ARG A 269 19.56 6.14 -16.54
CA ARG A 269 19.78 7.42 -15.88
C ARG A 269 19.73 7.26 -14.35
N PRO A 270 20.42 8.11 -13.58
CA PRO A 270 20.27 8.09 -12.12
C PRO A 270 18.84 8.40 -11.74
N ALA A 271 18.14 7.45 -11.17
CA ALA A 271 16.81 7.67 -10.60
C ALA A 271 16.92 8.22 -9.16
N VAL A 272 15.89 8.94 -8.72
CA VAL A 272 15.80 9.40 -7.32
C VAL A 272 15.71 8.18 -6.41
N GLN A 273 16.65 8.07 -5.47
CA GLN A 273 16.79 6.87 -4.64
C GLN A 273 15.65 6.67 -3.65
N ASP A 274 15.07 7.75 -3.09
CA ASP A 274 13.94 7.67 -2.15
C ASP A 274 13.02 8.89 -2.32
N SER A 275 11.84 8.65 -2.89
CA SER A 275 10.78 9.66 -3.01
C SER A 275 9.70 9.36 -1.97
N VAL A 276 9.28 10.41 -1.25
CA VAL A 276 8.31 10.27 -0.16
C VAL A 276 7.03 11.01 -0.48
N VAL A 277 5.91 10.30 -0.45
CA VAL A 277 4.56 10.87 -0.52
C VAL A 277 3.99 10.96 0.89
N THR A 278 3.57 12.16 1.31
CA THR A 278 3.00 12.36 2.64
C THR A 278 1.50 12.15 2.64
N ALA A 279 1.00 11.41 3.63
CA ALA A 279 -0.42 11.33 3.89
C ALA A 279 -0.85 12.44 4.86
N ARG A 280 -2.14 12.78 4.87
CA ARG A 280 -2.74 13.75 5.78
C ARG A 280 -4.10 13.25 6.27
N LEU A 281 -4.48 13.64 7.48
CA LEU A 281 -5.77 13.31 8.04
C LEU A 281 -6.90 14.12 7.35
N ILE A 282 -7.95 13.43 6.91
CA ILE A 282 -9.19 14.02 6.45
C ILE A 282 -10.32 13.63 7.40
N VAL A 283 -10.72 14.57 8.26
CA VAL A 283 -11.79 14.36 9.22
C VAL A 283 -13.15 14.50 8.51
N ARG A 284 -14.02 13.50 8.73
CA ARG A 284 -15.41 13.48 8.24
C ARG A 284 -16.36 13.08 9.38
N GLY A 285 -17.40 12.31 9.07
CA GLY A 285 -18.48 11.98 10.01
C GLY A 285 -18.28 10.72 10.85
N SER A 286 -17.25 9.90 10.59
CA SER A 286 -17.08 8.59 11.23
C SER A 286 -16.21 8.61 12.49
N THR A 287 -15.68 9.77 12.88
CA THR A 287 -14.87 9.93 14.09
C THR A 287 -15.44 11.05 14.97
N GLY A 288 -15.36 10.87 16.30
CA GLY A 288 -15.83 11.81 17.30
C GLY A 288 -15.36 11.43 18.70
N ALA A 289 -15.63 12.24 19.70
CA ALA A 289 -15.27 11.91 21.07
C ALA A 289 -15.98 10.62 21.54
N PRO A 290 -15.32 9.75 22.33
CA PRO A 290 -15.96 8.55 22.87
C PRO A 290 -17.12 8.89 23.79
N ALA A 291 -18.16 8.06 23.83
CA ALA A 291 -19.29 8.23 24.75
C ALA A 291 -18.80 8.16 26.21
N GLY A 292 -19.14 9.14 27.01
CA GLY A 292 -18.89 9.12 28.46
C GLY A 292 -17.55 9.73 28.93
N THR A 293 -16.93 10.62 28.13
CA THR A 293 -15.88 11.53 28.58
C THR A 293 -16.42 12.84 29.15
#